data_804adc6ef2be48aed27fbf6236fea21f
#
_entry.id   804adc6ef2be48aed27fbf6236fea21f
#
_cell.length_a   1.000
_cell.length_b   1.000
_cell.length_c   1.000
_cell.angle_alpha   90.00
_cell.angle_beta   90.00
_cell.angle_gamma   90.00
#
_symmetry.space_group_name_H-M   'P 1'
#
loop_
_entity.id
_entity.type
_entity.pdbx_description
1 polymer ?
#
loop_
_entity_poly.entity_id
_entity_poly.type
_entity_poly.pdbx_seq_one_letter_code
_entity_poly.pdbx_strand_id
1 'polypeptide(L)'
;MEDVHWTSCTAGRNALGIEADGTIKGCPSLATATYAGGNIRDMTLEDIWLLTPELAFARTKTRDELWGFCRTCYYADECRAGCSWTAHCTLGRRGNNPFCYYRVIELRKKGVRERLEPREQAPNLPYDFGRFEIVKEPLP
;
A
#
# COMPACT_ATOMS: atom_id res chain seq x y z
N MET A 1 30.28 -6.92 -0.17
CA MET A 1 29.03 -6.18 0.11
C MET A 1 27.92 -7.19 -0.05
N GLU A 2 27.23 -7.53 1.04
CA GLU A 2 26.02 -8.35 0.95
C GLU A 2 25.00 -7.59 0.15
N ASP A 3 24.39 -8.21 -0.84
CA ASP A 3 23.33 -7.64 -1.65
C ASP A 3 22.11 -7.38 -0.77
N VAL A 4 22.00 -6.17 -0.25
CA VAL A 4 20.84 -5.75 0.54
C VAL A 4 19.69 -5.51 -0.41
N HIS A 5 18.93 -6.54 -0.68
CA HIS A 5 17.70 -6.42 -1.44
C HIS A 5 16.62 -5.70 -0.61
N TRP A 6 15.92 -4.77 -1.23
CA TRP A 6 14.77 -4.12 -0.61
C TRP A 6 13.64 -5.13 -0.35
N THR A 7 13.26 -5.28 0.91
CA THR A 7 12.32 -6.31 1.38
C THR A 7 10.91 -5.78 1.64
N SER A 8 10.48 -4.74 0.94
CA SER A 8 9.18 -4.10 1.14
C SER A 8 9.14 -3.07 2.29
N CYS A 9 7.99 -2.42 2.48
CA CYS A 9 7.78 -1.41 3.51
C CYS A 9 7.84 -2.01 4.92
N THR A 10 8.48 -1.32 5.86
CA THR A 10 8.58 -1.73 7.28
C THR A 10 7.33 -1.43 8.09
N ALA A 11 6.45 -0.53 7.62
CA ALA A 11 5.21 -0.16 8.30
C ALA A 11 4.29 -1.37 8.48
N GLY A 12 3.89 -1.65 9.71
CA GLY A 12 3.11 -2.84 10.07
C GLY A 12 3.92 -4.15 10.08
N ARG A 13 5.25 -4.10 9.84
CA ARG A 13 6.16 -5.25 9.95
C ARG A 13 7.12 -5.12 11.12
N ASN A 14 7.80 -3.99 11.20
CA ASN A 14 8.82 -3.69 12.22
C ASN A 14 8.56 -2.33 12.88
N ALA A 15 7.56 -1.61 12.41
CA ALA A 15 7.21 -0.30 12.92
C ALA A 15 5.68 -0.13 12.93
N LEU A 16 5.20 0.67 13.86
CA LEU A 16 3.81 1.12 13.95
C LEU A 16 3.76 2.60 14.30
N GLY A 17 2.60 3.22 14.09
CA GLY A 17 2.30 4.58 14.51
C GLY A 17 1.27 4.57 15.63
N ILE A 18 1.43 5.50 16.58
CA ILE A 18 0.48 5.78 17.64
C ILE A 18 -0.03 7.19 17.45
N GLU A 19 -1.34 7.36 17.34
CA GLU A 19 -1.99 8.68 17.28
C GLU A 19 -2.18 9.26 18.67
N ALA A 20 -2.42 10.56 18.76
CA ALA A 20 -2.53 11.27 20.04
C ALA A 20 -3.68 10.75 20.93
N ASP A 21 -4.71 10.18 20.34
CA ASP A 21 -5.84 9.54 21.03
C ASP A 21 -5.57 8.09 21.48
N GLY A 22 -4.39 7.55 21.16
CA GLY A 22 -4.01 6.17 21.45
C GLY A 22 -4.35 5.16 20.37
N THR A 23 -4.84 5.60 19.22
CA THR A 23 -5.12 4.73 18.07
C THR A 23 -3.83 4.23 17.43
N ILE A 24 -3.77 2.94 17.13
CA ILE A 24 -2.62 2.26 16.55
C ILE A 24 -2.85 2.01 15.06
N LYS A 25 -1.84 2.34 14.25
CA LYS A 25 -1.79 2.06 12.81
C LYS A 25 -0.47 1.41 12.42
N GLY A 26 -0.51 0.54 11.43
CA GLY A 26 0.72 -0.01 10.85
C GLY A 26 1.53 1.06 10.10
N CYS A 27 0.85 1.98 9.44
CA CYS A 27 1.45 3.13 8.75
C CYS A 27 0.74 4.41 9.18
N PRO A 28 1.44 5.41 9.74
CA PRO A 28 0.83 6.65 10.19
C PRO A 28 0.21 7.47 9.05
N SER A 29 0.67 7.29 7.82
CA SER A 29 0.15 8.01 6.64
C SER A 29 -1.14 7.42 6.07
N LEU A 30 -1.57 6.23 6.49
CA LEU A 30 -2.85 5.64 6.06
C LEU A 30 -4.03 6.22 6.84
N ALA A 31 -5.19 6.26 6.20
CA ALA A 31 -6.42 6.77 6.81
C ALA A 31 -6.82 5.96 8.04
N THR A 32 -7.04 6.63 9.17
CA THR A 32 -7.38 6.01 10.45
C THR A 32 -8.70 5.24 10.37
N ALA A 33 -9.72 5.82 9.75
CA ALA A 33 -11.03 5.17 9.60
C ALA A 33 -10.99 3.81 8.91
N THR A 34 -9.98 3.56 8.07
CA THR A 34 -9.88 2.32 7.27
C THR A 34 -8.81 1.36 7.80
N TYR A 35 -7.76 1.88 8.44
CA TYR A 35 -6.54 1.12 8.70
C TYR A 35 -6.08 1.12 10.17
N ALA A 36 -6.92 1.62 11.08
CA ALA A 36 -6.67 1.49 12.50
C ALA A 36 -6.81 0.03 12.94
N GLY A 37 -5.85 -0.44 13.71
CA GLY A 37 -5.87 -1.79 14.29
C GLY A 37 -6.54 -1.84 15.66
N GLY A 38 -6.77 -0.70 16.30
CA GLY A 38 -7.36 -0.61 17.63
C GLY A 38 -6.78 0.56 18.44
N ASN A 39 -7.17 0.65 19.69
CA ASN A 39 -6.70 1.70 20.61
C ASN A 39 -6.06 1.09 21.85
N ILE A 40 -4.92 1.62 22.27
CA ILE A 40 -4.18 1.14 23.44
C ILE A 40 -4.91 1.32 24.77
N ARG A 41 -6.01 2.08 24.79
CA ARG A 41 -6.90 2.21 25.98
C ARG A 41 -7.86 1.05 26.14
N ASP A 42 -8.15 0.35 25.02
CA ASP A 42 -9.15 -0.73 24.98
C ASP A 42 -8.51 -2.11 24.85
N MET A 43 -7.31 -2.18 24.26
CA MET A 43 -6.60 -3.44 23.99
C MET A 43 -5.11 -3.29 24.33
N THR A 44 -4.45 -4.40 24.61
CA THR A 44 -2.99 -4.38 24.73
C THR A 44 -2.33 -4.14 23.38
N LEU A 45 -1.15 -3.53 23.38
CA LEU A 45 -0.38 -3.31 22.15
C LEU A 45 -0.04 -4.65 21.47
N GLU A 46 0.19 -5.71 22.27
CA GLU A 46 0.44 -7.05 21.77
C GLU A 46 -0.77 -7.61 21.01
N ASP A 47 -1.97 -7.52 21.60
CA ASP A 47 -3.20 -7.96 20.93
C ASP A 47 -3.47 -7.17 19.64
N ILE A 48 -3.34 -5.85 19.68
CA ILE A 48 -3.48 -5.02 18.48
C ILE A 48 -2.48 -5.47 17.41
N TRP A 49 -1.22 -5.69 17.78
CA TRP A 49 -0.19 -6.10 16.84
C TRP A 49 -0.44 -7.49 16.24
N LEU A 50 -0.80 -8.46 17.06
CA LEU A 50 -0.90 -9.85 16.64
C LEU A 50 -2.24 -10.20 16.00
N LEU A 51 -3.35 -9.64 16.49
CA LEU A 51 -4.69 -10.12 16.18
C LEU A 51 -5.43 -9.25 15.15
N THR A 52 -5.01 -8.00 14.92
CA THR A 52 -5.77 -7.12 14.01
C THR A 52 -5.32 -7.26 12.55
N PRO A 53 -6.26 -7.51 11.62
CA PRO A 53 -5.94 -7.72 10.21
C PRO A 53 -5.29 -6.50 9.55
N GLU A 54 -5.65 -5.30 9.99
CA GLU A 54 -5.14 -4.03 9.47
C GLU A 54 -3.62 -3.92 9.64
N LEU A 55 -3.10 -4.33 10.80
CA LEU A 55 -1.67 -4.37 11.08
C LEU A 55 -1.01 -5.62 10.50
N ALA A 56 -1.70 -6.76 10.59
CA ALA A 56 -1.19 -8.02 10.07
C ALA A 56 -0.95 -7.98 8.54
N PHE A 57 -1.72 -7.20 7.80
CA PHE A 57 -1.64 -7.14 6.34
C PHE A 57 -0.20 -7.03 5.79
N ALA A 58 0.64 -6.18 6.36
CA ALA A 58 2.01 -6.00 5.88
C ALA A 58 2.92 -7.22 6.13
N ARG A 59 2.58 -8.05 7.14
CA ARG A 59 3.34 -9.26 7.53
C ARG A 59 2.83 -10.50 6.81
N THR A 60 1.53 -10.62 6.66
CA THR A 60 0.86 -11.86 6.25
C THR A 60 0.39 -11.86 4.80
N LYS A 61 0.31 -10.69 4.15
CA LYS A 61 -0.17 -10.60 2.77
C LYS A 61 0.64 -11.48 1.83
N THR A 62 -0.10 -12.23 1.04
CA THR A 62 0.42 -13.06 -0.03
C THR A 62 0.21 -12.40 -1.39
N ARG A 63 0.68 -13.04 -2.46
CA ARG A 63 0.43 -12.61 -3.83
C ARG A 63 -1.07 -12.50 -4.16
N ASP A 64 -1.91 -13.31 -3.53
CA ASP A 64 -3.36 -13.33 -3.80
C ASP A 64 -4.09 -12.06 -3.34
N GLU A 65 -3.53 -11.36 -2.35
CA GLU A 65 -4.06 -10.08 -1.86
C GLU A 65 -3.61 -8.89 -2.71
N LEU A 66 -2.65 -9.11 -3.61
CA LEU A 66 -2.24 -8.13 -4.60
C LEU A 66 -3.21 -8.15 -5.78
N TRP A 67 -3.24 -7.04 -6.52
CA TRP A 67 -4.09 -6.92 -7.70
C TRP A 67 -3.41 -6.12 -8.82
N GLY A 68 -4.02 -6.12 -10.00
CA GLY A 68 -3.48 -5.44 -11.17
C GLY A 68 -2.08 -5.94 -11.52
N PHE A 69 -1.19 -5.04 -11.91
CA PHE A 69 0.18 -5.38 -12.29
C PHE A 69 0.95 -6.11 -11.18
N CYS A 70 0.76 -5.69 -9.93
CA CYS A 70 1.53 -6.23 -8.81
C CYS A 70 1.25 -7.71 -8.53
N ARG A 71 0.03 -8.20 -8.81
CA ARG A 71 -0.33 -9.61 -8.62
C ARG A 71 0.49 -10.56 -9.50
N THR A 72 0.79 -10.15 -10.73
CA THR A 72 1.51 -10.97 -11.72
C THR A 72 2.98 -10.57 -11.86
N CYS A 73 3.45 -9.64 -11.04
CA CYS A 73 4.81 -9.15 -11.07
C CYS A 73 5.81 -10.24 -10.67
N TYR A 74 6.97 -10.27 -11.31
CA TYR A 74 8.07 -11.16 -10.95
C TYR A 74 8.49 -10.99 -9.47
N TYR A 75 8.51 -9.74 -8.98
CA TYR A 75 8.89 -9.40 -7.61
C TYR A 75 7.70 -9.37 -6.62
N ALA A 76 6.57 -10.00 -6.94
CA ALA A 76 5.36 -9.88 -6.12
C ALA A 76 5.57 -10.32 -4.67
N ASP A 77 6.27 -11.44 -4.47
CA ASP A 77 6.48 -12.04 -3.15
C ASP A 77 7.47 -11.25 -2.29
N GLU A 78 8.47 -10.64 -2.91
CA GLU A 78 9.48 -9.81 -2.24
C GLU A 78 8.97 -8.39 -1.98
N CYS A 79 8.50 -7.75 -3.06
CA CYS A 79 8.09 -6.36 -3.06
C CYS A 79 6.73 -6.13 -2.38
N ARG A 80 5.79 -7.09 -2.54
CA ARG A 80 4.44 -7.03 -1.96
C ARG A 80 3.71 -5.71 -2.26
N ALA A 81 3.84 -5.23 -3.51
CA ALA A 81 3.31 -3.96 -4.01
C ALA A 81 3.86 -2.70 -3.32
N GLY A 82 4.99 -2.78 -2.64
CA GLY A 82 5.67 -1.62 -2.10
C GLY A 82 4.87 -0.82 -1.07
N CYS A 83 4.82 0.49 -1.26
CA CYS A 83 4.16 1.41 -0.33
C CYS A 83 2.63 1.30 -0.39
N SER A 84 2.02 0.88 0.71
CA SER A 84 0.57 0.77 0.85
C SER A 84 -0.13 2.13 0.80
N TRP A 85 0.51 3.18 1.35
CA TRP A 85 -0.03 4.53 1.29
C TRP A 85 -0.12 5.05 -0.15
N THR A 86 0.94 4.90 -0.94
CA THR A 86 0.93 5.31 -2.36
C THR A 86 -0.21 4.64 -3.13
N ALA A 87 -0.41 3.35 -2.93
CA ALA A 87 -1.51 2.63 -3.59
C ALA A 87 -2.89 3.12 -3.10
N HIS A 88 -3.04 3.33 -1.78
CA HIS A 88 -4.31 3.79 -1.22
C HIS A 88 -4.67 5.20 -1.69
N CYS A 89 -3.75 6.17 -1.57
CA CYS A 89 -4.05 7.56 -1.90
C CYS A 89 -4.29 7.81 -3.40
N THR A 90 -3.89 6.89 -4.27
CA THR A 90 -4.14 6.99 -5.70
C THR A 90 -5.31 6.13 -6.17
N LEU A 91 -5.40 4.89 -5.67
CA LEU A 91 -6.32 3.89 -6.20
C LEU A 91 -7.40 3.46 -5.19
N GLY A 92 -7.46 4.09 -4.02
CA GLY A 92 -8.43 3.82 -2.96
C GLY A 92 -8.21 2.53 -2.18
N ARG A 93 -7.18 1.72 -2.53
CA ARG A 93 -6.89 0.47 -1.81
C ARG A 93 -5.42 0.06 -1.93
N ARG A 94 -4.95 -0.72 -0.94
CA ARG A 94 -3.60 -1.30 -0.94
C ARG A 94 -3.43 -2.40 -2.00
N GLY A 95 -2.18 -2.77 -2.31
CA GLY A 95 -1.86 -3.99 -3.07
C GLY A 95 -1.57 -3.80 -4.56
N ASN A 96 -1.55 -2.56 -5.08
CA ASN A 96 -1.11 -2.27 -6.45
C ASN A 96 -0.51 -0.86 -6.51
N ASN A 97 0.80 -0.75 -6.54
CA ASN A 97 1.47 0.55 -6.60
C ASN A 97 1.60 1.01 -8.06
N PRO A 98 1.02 2.16 -8.43
CA PRO A 98 1.14 2.69 -9.79
C PRO A 98 2.52 3.31 -10.07
N PHE A 99 3.22 3.79 -9.06
CA PHE A 99 4.53 4.42 -9.19
C PHE A 99 5.65 3.40 -8.96
N CYS A 100 5.92 2.58 -9.98
CA CYS A 100 6.91 1.53 -9.91
C CYS A 100 7.78 1.53 -11.16
N TYR A 101 9.09 1.70 -10.99
CA TYR A 101 10.05 1.72 -12.11
C TYR A 101 10.04 0.41 -12.91
N TYR A 102 10.05 -0.74 -12.24
CA TYR A 102 9.98 -2.05 -12.89
C TYR A 102 8.71 -2.20 -13.74
N ARG A 103 7.56 -1.76 -13.21
CA ARG A 103 6.29 -1.74 -13.94
C ARG A 103 6.38 -0.94 -15.24
N VAL A 104 6.99 0.23 -15.19
CA VAL A 104 7.18 1.08 -16.37
C VAL A 104 8.04 0.38 -17.42
N ILE A 105 9.15 -0.27 -17.01
CA ILE A 105 10.02 -1.01 -17.93
C ILE A 105 9.26 -2.16 -18.60
N GLU A 106 8.57 -2.98 -17.83
CA GLU A 106 7.83 -4.14 -18.36
C GLU A 106 6.69 -3.75 -19.29
N LEU A 107 6.01 -2.64 -19.00
CA LEU A 107 4.97 -2.12 -19.90
C LEU A 107 5.56 -1.54 -21.20
N ARG A 108 6.69 -0.83 -21.10
CA ARG A 108 7.39 -0.32 -22.29
C ARG A 108 7.84 -1.42 -23.23
N LYS A 109 8.34 -2.55 -22.71
CA LYS A 109 8.67 -3.73 -23.53
C LYS A 109 7.47 -4.25 -24.32
N LYS A 110 6.25 -4.01 -23.84
CA LYS A 110 4.98 -4.38 -24.49
C LYS A 110 4.40 -3.26 -25.36
N GLY A 111 5.12 -2.15 -25.55
CA GLY A 111 4.63 -1.00 -26.31
C GLY A 111 3.49 -0.23 -25.60
N VAL A 112 3.40 -0.32 -24.28
CA VAL A 112 2.31 0.28 -23.50
C VAL A 112 2.88 1.22 -22.44
N ARG A 113 2.16 2.29 -22.19
CA ARG A 113 2.34 3.14 -21.01
C ARG A 113 1.06 3.22 -20.19
N GLU A 114 1.19 3.57 -18.95
CA GLU A 114 0.07 3.86 -18.04
C GLU A 114 0.12 5.30 -17.59
N ARG A 115 -1.04 5.89 -17.41
CA ARG A 115 -1.20 7.16 -16.71
C ARG A 115 -2.36 7.07 -15.72
N LEU A 116 -2.32 7.94 -14.72
CA LEU A 116 -3.39 8.07 -13.74
C LEU A 116 -4.35 9.18 -14.20
N GLU A 117 -5.63 8.84 -14.29
CA GLU A 117 -6.70 9.80 -14.53
C GLU A 117 -7.52 10.01 -13.25
N PRO A 118 -7.76 11.26 -12.82
CA PRO A 118 -8.63 11.53 -11.69
C PRO A 118 -10.08 11.12 -12.02
N ARG A 119 -10.72 10.40 -11.09
CA ARG A 119 -12.12 9.96 -11.20
C ARG A 119 -13.00 10.60 -10.14
N GLU A 120 -12.50 10.70 -8.92
CA GLU A 120 -13.21 11.34 -7.82
C GLU A 120 -12.30 12.36 -7.15
N GLN A 121 -12.89 13.50 -6.84
CA GLN A 121 -12.21 14.55 -6.10
C GLN A 121 -12.04 14.15 -4.63
N ALA A 122 -10.93 14.55 -4.02
CA ALA A 122 -10.72 14.36 -2.60
C ALA A 122 -11.83 15.10 -1.80
N PRO A 123 -12.45 14.45 -0.81
CA PRO A 123 -13.50 15.06 0.01
C PRO A 123 -12.99 16.04 1.07
N ASN A 124 -11.74 16.47 0.97
CA ASN A 124 -11.05 17.35 1.94
C ASN A 124 -10.90 16.74 3.35
N LEU A 125 -10.97 15.41 3.46
CA LEU A 125 -10.66 14.71 4.69
C LEU A 125 -9.15 14.43 4.78
N PRO A 126 -8.58 14.36 5.97
CA PRO A 126 -7.18 13.99 6.13
C PRO A 126 -6.86 12.64 5.46
N TYR A 127 -5.71 12.59 4.80
CA TYR A 127 -5.19 11.39 4.09
C TYR A 127 -6.02 10.94 2.87
N ASP A 128 -6.94 11.74 2.39
CA ASP A 128 -7.69 11.47 1.18
C ASP A 128 -7.24 12.39 0.04
N PHE A 129 -6.84 11.78 -1.07
CA PHE A 129 -6.36 12.47 -2.27
C PHE A 129 -7.29 12.29 -3.46
N GLY A 130 -8.47 11.74 -3.24
CA GLY A 130 -9.41 11.34 -4.26
C GLY A 130 -9.09 9.97 -4.84
N ARG A 131 -9.78 9.60 -5.92
CA ARG A 131 -9.54 8.34 -6.61
C ARG A 131 -9.09 8.58 -8.04
N PHE A 132 -8.12 7.76 -8.44
CA PHE A 132 -7.60 7.73 -9.79
C PHE A 132 -7.84 6.36 -10.42
N GLU A 133 -7.90 6.34 -11.73
CA GLU A 133 -7.93 5.13 -12.51
C GLU A 133 -6.63 5.00 -13.33
N ILE A 134 -6.16 3.77 -13.50
CA ILE A 134 -5.03 3.47 -14.36
C ILE A 134 -5.54 3.29 -15.79
N VAL A 135 -5.17 4.18 -16.66
CA VAL A 135 -5.45 4.11 -18.10
C VAL A 135 -4.22 3.63 -18.83
N LYS A 136 -4.40 2.58 -19.65
CA LYS A 136 -3.35 2.04 -20.53
C LYS A 136 -3.52 2.60 -21.92
N GLU A 137 -2.40 3.03 -22.50
CA GLU A 137 -2.37 3.55 -23.87
C GLU A 137 -1.10 3.07 -24.58
N PRO A 138 -1.11 2.96 -25.91
CA PRO A 138 0.10 2.67 -26.68
C PRO A 138 1.20 3.70 -26.40
N LEU A 139 2.44 3.26 -26.49
CA LEU A 139 3.56 4.21 -26.54
C LEU A 139 3.47 5.03 -27.83
N PRO A 140 3.79 6.34 -27.78
CA PRO A 140 3.85 7.17 -28.97
C PRO A 140 4.96 6.73 -29.92
#